data_400229cdc7d0cfc711e11250fe4961e3
#
_entry.id   400229cdc7d0cfc711e11250fe4961e3
#
_cell.length_a   1.000
_cell.length_b   1.000
_cell.length_c   1.000
_cell.angle_alpha   90.00
_cell.angle_beta   90.00
_cell.angle_gamma   90.00
#
_symmetry.space_group_name_H-M   'P 1'
#
loop_
_entity.id
_entity.type
_entity.pdbx_description
1 polymer ?
#
loop_
_entity_poly.entity_id
_entity_poly.type
_entity_poly.pdbx_seq_one_letter_code
_entity_poly.pdbx_strand_id
1 'polypeptide(L)'
;FPGNYVAVEVVGVPVVLTRDLDGTLRAFYNVCRHRGHVLAEVGESSSGRFIRCPYHAWAYGLDGSLQGAPGFGQLPGFDRADYSLVPVRVAEWEAWLFANASGGAPPFEEHVGNLGQMIRNHRCGELVTAARHSYEVAANWKILVENYHECYHCSSIHPELCKVSPPKSGEDHEARGAWIGGSMELEDHAETMSLTGESFAPKLPHLTALQEREVYYYQLFPNLLMSLHPDYVMTHRLRPLAPDRTAV
;
A
#
# COMPACT_ATOMS: atom_id res chain seq x y z
N PHE A 1 -13.83 -6.36 2.58
CA PHE A 1 -15.20 -6.34 3.12
C PHE A 1 -15.21 -6.96 4.52
N PRO A 2 -16.13 -6.54 5.43
CA PRO A 2 -16.29 -7.17 6.74
C PRO A 2 -16.44 -8.69 6.64
N GLY A 3 -15.81 -9.42 7.54
CA GLY A 3 -15.80 -10.88 7.53
C GLY A 3 -14.73 -11.52 6.63
N ASN A 4 -13.88 -10.73 5.97
CA ASN A 4 -12.84 -11.27 5.08
C ASN A 4 -11.45 -11.26 5.75
N TYR A 5 -10.62 -12.20 5.30
CA TYR A 5 -9.19 -12.19 5.60
C TYR A 5 -8.38 -12.49 4.33
N VAL A 6 -7.13 -12.06 4.34
CA VAL A 6 -6.15 -12.34 3.27
C VAL A 6 -4.75 -12.53 3.87
N ALA A 7 -4.05 -13.55 3.40
CA ALA A 7 -2.65 -13.75 3.77
C ALA A 7 -1.72 -13.00 2.79
N VAL A 8 -0.78 -12.28 3.34
CA VAL A 8 0.22 -11.49 2.61
C VAL A 8 1.61 -11.72 3.20
N GLU A 9 2.63 -11.33 2.43
CA GLU A 9 3.98 -11.26 2.93
C GLU A 9 4.40 -9.78 3.09
N VAL A 10 4.94 -9.44 4.25
CA VAL A 10 5.46 -8.11 4.56
C VAL A 10 6.94 -8.25 4.89
N VAL A 11 7.81 -7.92 3.93
CA VAL A 11 9.28 -8.01 4.05
C VAL A 11 9.73 -9.39 4.56
N GLY A 12 9.25 -10.46 3.91
CA GLY A 12 9.58 -11.84 4.30
C GLY A 12 8.82 -12.38 5.52
N VAL A 13 7.97 -11.57 6.15
CA VAL A 13 7.16 -11.97 7.31
C VAL A 13 5.75 -12.34 6.85
N PRO A 14 5.27 -13.57 7.11
CA PRO A 14 3.91 -13.95 6.78
C PRO A 14 2.92 -13.26 7.72
N VAL A 15 1.97 -12.53 7.16
CA VAL A 15 0.94 -11.75 7.86
C VAL A 15 -0.43 -12.14 7.34
N VAL A 16 -1.41 -12.27 8.23
CA VAL A 16 -2.82 -12.33 7.87
C VAL A 16 -3.49 -11.01 8.23
N LEU A 17 -4.07 -10.37 7.21
CA LEU A 17 -4.93 -9.20 7.37
C LEU A 17 -6.37 -9.66 7.51
N THR A 18 -7.08 -9.09 8.45
CA THR A 18 -8.50 -9.39 8.69
C THR A 18 -9.30 -8.10 8.68
N ARG A 19 -10.51 -8.17 8.17
CA ARG A 19 -11.52 -7.14 8.42
C ARG A 19 -12.65 -7.79 9.22
N ASP A 20 -12.71 -7.43 10.48
CA ASP A 20 -13.69 -8.00 11.40
C ASP A 20 -15.13 -7.68 10.98
N LEU A 21 -16.10 -8.31 11.61
CA LEU A 21 -17.52 -8.13 11.29
C LEU A 21 -18.02 -6.69 11.54
N ASP A 22 -17.37 -5.96 12.44
CA ASP A 22 -17.59 -4.55 12.71
C ASP A 22 -16.90 -3.61 11.71
N GLY A 23 -16.14 -4.17 10.73
CA GLY A 23 -15.37 -3.42 9.75
C GLY A 23 -13.97 -3.04 10.20
N THR A 24 -13.56 -3.35 11.44
CA THR A 24 -12.22 -3.02 11.96
C THR A 24 -11.14 -3.82 11.22
N LEU A 25 -10.14 -3.13 10.68
CA LEU A 25 -8.96 -3.72 10.08
C LEU A 25 -7.99 -4.18 11.19
N ARG A 26 -7.53 -5.42 11.11
CA ARG A 26 -6.48 -5.97 11.99
C ARG A 26 -5.46 -6.74 11.18
N ALA A 27 -4.31 -6.94 11.77
CA ALA A 27 -3.26 -7.80 11.21
C ALA A 27 -2.61 -8.63 12.30
N PHE A 28 -2.21 -9.83 11.94
CA PHE A 28 -1.54 -10.77 12.84
C PHE A 28 -0.42 -11.48 12.11
N TYR A 29 0.59 -11.95 12.84
CA TYR A 29 1.50 -12.94 12.26
C TYR A 29 0.69 -14.15 11.80
N ASN A 30 0.91 -14.59 10.58
CA ASN A 30 0.21 -15.72 9.97
C ASN A 30 0.76 -17.05 10.48
N VAL A 31 0.74 -17.23 11.80
CA VAL A 31 1.35 -18.36 12.51
C VAL A 31 0.41 -18.87 13.61
N CYS A 32 0.04 -20.14 13.55
CA CYS A 32 -0.77 -20.78 14.57
C CYS A 32 -0.03 -20.88 15.91
N ARG A 33 -0.66 -20.48 16.99
CA ARG A 33 -0.09 -20.44 18.34
C ARG A 33 0.10 -21.85 18.96
N HIS A 34 -0.41 -22.89 18.30
CA HIS A 34 -0.24 -24.28 18.77
C HIS A 34 1.16 -24.80 18.44
N ARG A 35 1.49 -24.95 17.16
CA ARG A 35 2.77 -25.52 16.67
C ARG A 35 3.36 -24.78 15.48
N GLY A 36 3.12 -23.49 15.36
CA GLY A 36 3.78 -22.64 14.37
C GLY A 36 3.39 -22.86 12.91
N HIS A 37 2.31 -23.60 12.63
CA HIS A 37 1.86 -23.80 11.26
C HIS A 37 1.30 -22.51 10.68
N VAL A 38 1.52 -22.25 9.39
CA VAL A 38 0.90 -21.16 8.63
C VAL A 38 -0.63 -21.36 8.61
N LEU A 39 -1.39 -20.29 8.83
CA LEU A 39 -2.86 -20.35 8.89
C LEU A 39 -3.51 -20.31 7.50
N ALA A 40 -2.94 -19.53 6.59
CA ALA A 40 -3.39 -19.36 5.21
C ALA A 40 -2.18 -19.14 4.29
N GLU A 41 -2.23 -19.67 3.07
CA GLU A 41 -1.16 -19.48 2.10
C GLU A 41 -1.13 -18.03 1.59
N VAL A 42 0.06 -17.51 1.27
CA VAL A 42 0.21 -16.13 0.77
C VAL A 42 -0.56 -15.97 -0.53
N GLY A 43 -1.41 -14.94 -0.58
CA GLY A 43 -2.36 -14.69 -1.68
C GLY A 43 -3.72 -15.36 -1.48
N GLU A 44 -3.84 -16.30 -0.53
CA GLU A 44 -5.14 -16.86 -0.17
C GLU A 44 -6.00 -15.80 0.52
N SER A 45 -7.22 -15.68 0.04
CA SER A 45 -8.26 -14.86 0.66
C SER A 45 -9.51 -15.67 0.86
N SER A 46 -10.18 -15.45 1.97
CA SER A 46 -11.43 -16.14 2.30
C SER A 46 -12.35 -15.25 3.13
N SER A 47 -13.57 -15.68 3.28
CA SER A 47 -14.57 -15.04 4.13
C SER A 47 -15.11 -16.03 5.17
N GLY A 48 -15.44 -15.52 6.34
CA GLY A 48 -15.98 -16.32 7.42
C GLY A 48 -15.77 -15.66 8.78
N ARG A 49 -16.22 -16.35 9.81
CA ARG A 49 -16.07 -15.85 11.19
C ARG A 49 -14.75 -16.28 11.86
N PHE A 50 -14.06 -17.26 11.26
CA PHE A 50 -12.88 -17.89 11.86
C PHE A 50 -11.83 -18.21 10.80
N ILE A 51 -10.58 -18.08 11.19
CA ILE A 51 -9.42 -18.63 10.49
C ILE A 51 -9.10 -19.96 11.15
N ARG A 52 -9.18 -21.06 10.42
CA ARG A 52 -8.93 -22.40 10.95
C ARG A 52 -7.55 -22.90 10.53
N CYS A 53 -6.71 -23.23 11.49
CA CYS A 53 -5.43 -23.88 11.24
C CYS A 53 -5.63 -25.24 10.56
N PRO A 54 -5.02 -25.50 9.40
CA PRO A 54 -5.20 -26.77 8.69
C PRO A 54 -4.55 -27.96 9.41
N TYR A 55 -3.63 -27.72 10.34
CA TYR A 55 -2.90 -28.80 11.00
C TYR A 55 -3.71 -29.49 12.10
N HIS A 56 -4.22 -28.76 13.10
CA HIS A 56 -4.98 -29.38 14.23
C HIS A 56 -6.31 -28.67 14.49
N ALA A 57 -6.83 -27.95 13.49
CA ALA A 57 -8.13 -27.31 13.56
C ALA A 57 -8.30 -26.25 14.69
N TRP A 58 -7.20 -25.68 15.21
CA TRP A 58 -7.34 -24.52 16.07
C TRP A 58 -7.98 -23.39 15.26
N ALA A 59 -8.97 -22.72 15.86
CA ALA A 59 -9.77 -21.71 15.18
C ALA A 59 -9.62 -20.37 15.88
N TYR A 60 -9.33 -19.33 15.10
CA TYR A 60 -9.15 -17.96 15.58
C TYR A 60 -10.25 -17.07 15.02
N GLY A 61 -10.80 -16.19 15.85
CA GLY A 61 -11.67 -15.11 15.40
C GLY A 61 -10.91 -14.14 14.49
N LEU A 62 -11.64 -13.30 13.76
CA LEU A 62 -11.04 -12.24 12.95
C LEU A 62 -10.41 -11.13 13.82
N ASP A 63 -10.76 -11.10 15.11
CA ASP A 63 -10.12 -10.29 16.14
C ASP A 63 -8.81 -10.89 16.69
N GLY A 64 -8.42 -12.09 16.20
CA GLY A 64 -7.24 -12.83 16.60
C GLY A 64 -7.42 -13.71 17.83
N SER A 65 -8.56 -13.66 18.51
CA SER A 65 -8.83 -14.47 19.72
C SER A 65 -8.93 -15.96 19.40
N LEU A 66 -8.41 -16.83 20.27
CA LEU A 66 -8.56 -18.27 20.11
C LEU A 66 -9.99 -18.70 20.48
N GLN A 67 -10.76 -19.13 19.47
CA GLN A 67 -12.16 -19.54 19.62
C GLN A 67 -12.32 -21.05 19.83
N GLY A 68 -11.46 -21.85 19.22
CA GLY A 68 -11.51 -23.31 19.32
C GLY A 68 -10.14 -23.96 19.37
N ALA A 69 -9.96 -24.89 20.32
CA ALA A 69 -8.75 -25.69 20.50
C ALA A 69 -9.16 -27.14 20.83
N PRO A 70 -9.39 -28.00 19.81
CA PRO A 70 -9.84 -29.36 20.03
C PRO A 70 -8.91 -30.14 20.96
N GLY A 71 -9.49 -30.78 21.99
CA GLY A 71 -8.74 -31.54 22.99
C GLY A 71 -8.10 -30.72 24.13
N PHE A 72 -8.10 -29.40 24.06
CA PHE A 72 -7.44 -28.54 25.07
C PHE A 72 -8.40 -27.92 26.07
N GLY A 73 -9.68 -27.80 25.77
CA GLY A 73 -10.65 -27.05 26.57
C GLY A 73 -10.89 -27.58 27.99
N GLN A 74 -10.39 -28.76 28.33
CA GLN A 74 -10.51 -29.38 29.68
C GLN A 74 -9.17 -29.52 30.39
N LEU A 75 -8.07 -29.03 29.81
CA LEU A 75 -6.74 -29.10 30.42
C LEU A 75 -6.64 -28.08 31.56
N PRO A 76 -6.25 -28.49 32.79
CA PRO A 76 -5.99 -27.55 33.87
C PRO A 76 -4.93 -26.52 33.46
N GLY A 77 -5.21 -25.23 33.73
CA GLY A 77 -4.30 -24.14 33.42
C GLY A 77 -4.25 -23.69 31.95
N PHE A 78 -5.09 -24.26 31.06
CA PHE A 78 -5.21 -23.79 29.71
C PHE A 78 -6.17 -22.59 29.63
N ASP A 79 -5.63 -21.40 29.40
CA ASP A 79 -6.41 -20.20 29.10
C ASP A 79 -6.30 -19.86 27.60
N ARG A 80 -7.43 -19.77 26.92
CA ARG A 80 -7.48 -19.40 25.48
C ARG A 80 -6.91 -18.02 25.21
N ALA A 81 -7.02 -17.11 26.15
CA ALA A 81 -6.50 -15.74 26.02
C ALA A 81 -4.99 -15.70 25.75
N ASP A 82 -4.24 -16.63 26.38
CA ASP A 82 -2.78 -16.74 26.22
C ASP A 82 -2.35 -17.20 24.82
N TYR A 83 -3.29 -17.75 24.04
CA TYR A 83 -3.03 -18.34 22.73
C TYR A 83 -3.68 -17.57 21.59
N SER A 84 -4.07 -16.32 21.81
CA SER A 84 -4.51 -15.41 20.76
C SER A 84 -3.40 -15.16 19.75
N LEU A 85 -3.75 -14.85 18.50
CA LEU A 85 -2.77 -14.49 17.47
C LEU A 85 -1.96 -13.26 17.90
N VAL A 86 -0.68 -13.24 17.53
CA VAL A 86 0.20 -12.12 17.82
C VAL A 86 -0.09 -10.98 16.84
N PRO A 87 -0.45 -9.78 17.32
CA PRO A 87 -0.82 -8.68 16.45
C PRO A 87 0.37 -8.10 15.70
N VAL A 88 0.10 -7.61 14.49
CA VAL A 88 0.98 -6.77 13.69
C VAL A 88 0.32 -5.40 13.56
N ARG A 89 1.08 -4.33 13.71
CA ARG A 89 0.53 -2.99 13.52
C ARG A 89 0.12 -2.79 12.06
N VAL A 90 -1.09 -2.31 11.84
CA VAL A 90 -1.63 -2.03 10.51
C VAL A 90 -2.32 -0.68 10.52
N ALA A 91 -2.23 0.03 9.40
CA ALA A 91 -2.98 1.27 9.16
C ALA A 91 -3.62 1.22 7.77
N GLU A 92 -4.82 1.74 7.66
CA GLU A 92 -5.50 2.02 6.40
C GLU A 92 -5.42 3.52 6.15
N TRP A 93 -4.94 3.89 4.96
CA TRP A 93 -4.84 5.29 4.56
C TRP A 93 -5.19 5.39 3.08
N GLU A 94 -6.24 6.14 2.78
CA GLU A 94 -6.79 6.24 1.42
C GLU A 94 -7.09 4.84 0.84
N ALA A 95 -6.49 4.49 -0.28
CA ALA A 95 -6.66 3.19 -0.93
C ALA A 95 -5.62 2.12 -0.50
N TRP A 96 -4.74 2.43 0.45
CA TRP A 96 -3.59 1.58 0.77
C TRP A 96 -3.62 1.06 2.21
N LEU A 97 -3.08 -0.13 2.38
CA LEU A 97 -2.84 -0.76 3.67
C LEU A 97 -1.35 -0.80 3.96
N PHE A 98 -0.97 -0.34 5.13
CA PHE A 98 0.41 -0.35 5.63
C PHE A 98 0.53 -1.29 6.82
N ALA A 99 1.56 -2.12 6.82
CA ALA A 99 1.83 -3.02 7.93
C ALA A 99 3.26 -2.82 8.45
N ASN A 100 3.41 -2.80 9.77
CA ASN A 100 4.69 -2.72 10.45
C ASN A 100 4.96 -4.01 11.21
N ALA A 101 5.65 -4.95 10.55
CA ALA A 101 5.94 -6.26 11.10
C ALA A 101 6.94 -6.22 12.27
N SER A 102 7.86 -5.25 12.32
CA SER A 102 8.82 -5.13 13.44
C SER A 102 8.20 -4.52 14.71
N GLY A 103 7.09 -3.80 14.57
CA GLY A 103 6.47 -3.05 15.66
C GLY A 103 7.23 -1.79 16.10
N GLY A 104 8.40 -1.51 15.51
CA GLY A 104 9.29 -0.42 15.91
C GLY A 104 9.10 0.90 15.18
N ALA A 105 8.22 0.98 14.17
CA ALA A 105 7.95 2.23 13.47
C ALA A 105 7.18 3.23 14.37
N PRO A 106 7.33 4.55 14.13
CA PRO A 106 6.51 5.57 14.77
C PRO A 106 5.02 5.39 14.46
N PRO A 107 4.12 6.12 15.13
CA PRO A 107 2.72 6.18 14.74
C PRO A 107 2.56 6.52 13.25
N PHE A 108 1.57 5.91 12.60
CA PHE A 108 1.42 6.04 11.15
C PHE A 108 1.14 7.48 10.71
N GLU A 109 0.43 8.23 11.53
CA GLU A 109 0.12 9.65 11.31
C GLU A 109 1.41 10.50 11.25
N GLU A 110 2.39 10.21 12.08
CA GLU A 110 3.71 10.86 12.04
C GLU A 110 4.49 10.45 10.79
N HIS A 111 4.35 9.19 10.38
CA HIS A 111 4.99 8.65 9.18
C HIS A 111 4.46 9.32 7.90
N VAL A 112 3.16 9.48 7.78
CA VAL A 112 2.52 10.19 6.65
C VAL A 112 2.75 11.70 6.71
N GLY A 113 2.72 12.27 7.92
CA GLY A 113 2.89 13.71 8.14
C GLY A 113 1.90 14.55 7.34
N ASN A 114 2.41 15.56 6.61
CA ASN A 114 1.56 16.46 5.82
C ASN A 114 1.20 15.93 4.41
N LEU A 115 1.65 14.74 4.00
CA LEU A 115 1.32 14.19 2.69
C LEU A 115 -0.19 14.02 2.49
N GLY A 116 -0.92 13.63 3.56
CA GLY A 116 -2.38 13.52 3.50
C GLY A 116 -3.08 14.82 3.12
N GLN A 117 -2.51 15.99 3.47
CA GLN A 117 -3.04 17.27 3.05
C GLN A 117 -2.79 17.56 1.57
N MET A 118 -1.64 17.12 1.04
CA MET A 118 -1.27 17.30 -0.36
C MET A 118 -2.19 16.51 -1.30
N ILE A 119 -2.52 15.26 -0.96
CA ILE A 119 -3.27 14.36 -1.84
C ILE A 119 -4.79 14.33 -1.60
N ARG A 120 -5.30 14.96 -0.54
CA ARG A 120 -6.69 14.82 -0.07
C ARG A 120 -7.75 15.05 -1.14
N ASN A 121 -7.50 15.96 -2.09
CA ASN A 121 -8.45 16.32 -3.13
C ASN A 121 -8.53 15.26 -4.24
N HIS A 122 -7.53 14.39 -4.37
CA HIS A 122 -7.57 13.26 -5.30
C HIS A 122 -8.44 12.11 -4.79
N ARG A 123 -8.79 12.11 -3.48
CA ARG A 123 -9.68 11.11 -2.85
C ARG A 123 -9.36 9.69 -3.30
N CYS A 124 -8.11 9.29 -3.16
CA CYS A 124 -7.62 8.00 -3.65
C CYS A 124 -8.42 6.81 -3.11
N GLY A 125 -8.99 6.92 -1.91
CA GLY A 125 -9.85 5.90 -1.30
C GLY A 125 -11.20 5.68 -2.01
N GLU A 126 -11.64 6.62 -2.85
CA GLU A 126 -12.89 6.53 -3.62
C GLU A 126 -12.67 5.98 -5.05
N LEU A 127 -11.42 5.83 -5.46
CA LEU A 127 -11.06 5.37 -6.80
C LEU A 127 -11.17 3.85 -6.92
N VAL A 128 -11.43 3.38 -8.14
CA VAL A 128 -11.44 1.96 -8.47
C VAL A 128 -10.21 1.60 -9.29
N THR A 129 -9.68 0.39 -9.08
CA THR A 129 -8.55 -0.11 -9.87
C THR A 129 -9.00 -0.41 -11.29
N ALA A 130 -8.56 0.40 -12.25
CA ALA A 130 -8.87 0.22 -13.68
C ALA A 130 -7.91 -0.75 -14.38
N ALA A 131 -6.63 -0.75 -14.00
CA ALA A 131 -5.62 -1.64 -14.57
C ALA A 131 -4.57 -2.01 -13.51
N ARG A 132 -3.92 -3.15 -13.70
CA ARG A 132 -2.81 -3.62 -12.87
C ARG A 132 -1.77 -4.29 -13.76
N HIS A 133 -0.51 -3.91 -13.54
CA HIS A 133 0.65 -4.53 -14.16
C HIS A 133 1.62 -5.00 -13.07
N SER A 134 2.37 -6.04 -13.35
CA SER A 134 3.47 -6.50 -12.49
C SER A 134 4.63 -6.94 -13.34
N TYR A 135 5.83 -6.53 -12.96
CA TYR A 135 7.07 -6.87 -13.66
C TYR A 135 8.25 -6.86 -12.68
N GLU A 136 9.36 -7.44 -13.12
CA GLU A 136 10.61 -7.41 -12.36
C GLU A 136 11.63 -6.54 -13.10
N VAL A 137 12.39 -5.78 -12.34
CA VAL A 137 13.47 -4.91 -12.83
C VAL A 137 14.79 -5.44 -12.25
N ALA A 138 15.80 -5.58 -13.10
CA ALA A 138 17.17 -5.95 -12.70
C ALA A 138 17.89 -4.72 -12.13
N ALA A 139 17.36 -4.16 -11.04
CA ALA A 139 17.92 -3.01 -10.34
C ALA A 139 17.53 -3.01 -8.86
N ASN A 140 18.35 -2.32 -8.06
CA ASN A 140 18.02 -2.03 -6.68
C ASN A 140 16.82 -1.07 -6.61
N TRP A 141 15.93 -1.31 -5.66
CA TRP A 141 14.74 -0.47 -5.49
C TRP A 141 15.05 1.01 -5.26
N LYS A 142 16.20 1.36 -4.67
CA LYS A 142 16.62 2.75 -4.46
C LYS A 142 16.90 3.47 -5.78
N ILE A 143 17.49 2.76 -6.76
CA ILE A 143 17.73 3.31 -8.10
C ILE A 143 16.38 3.62 -8.79
N LEU A 144 15.37 2.78 -8.61
CA LEU A 144 14.04 3.04 -9.14
C LEU A 144 13.41 4.27 -8.51
N VAL A 145 13.61 4.46 -7.21
CA VAL A 145 13.15 5.65 -6.49
C VAL A 145 13.87 6.91 -6.98
N GLU A 146 15.20 6.87 -7.09
CA GLU A 146 16.00 7.99 -7.58
C GLU A 146 15.56 8.37 -9.00
N ASN A 147 15.43 7.39 -9.90
CA ASN A 147 14.96 7.62 -11.27
C ASN A 147 13.53 8.17 -11.33
N TYR A 148 12.65 7.78 -10.40
CA TYR A 148 11.28 8.29 -10.34
C TYR A 148 11.20 9.76 -9.93
N HIS A 149 12.11 10.24 -9.10
CA HIS A 149 12.10 11.61 -8.56
C HIS A 149 13.00 12.60 -9.30
N GLU A 150 13.71 12.18 -10.34
CA GLU A 150 14.50 13.09 -11.14
C GLU A 150 13.99 13.13 -12.57
N CYS A 151 14.04 14.31 -13.20
CA CYS A 151 13.65 14.51 -14.59
C CYS A 151 14.82 14.88 -15.50
N TYR A 152 16.06 14.66 -15.07
CA TYR A 152 17.24 14.92 -15.87
C TYR A 152 17.30 14.05 -17.13
N HIS A 153 16.81 12.81 -17.03
CA HIS A 153 16.71 11.88 -18.15
C HIS A 153 15.49 12.12 -19.05
N CYS A 154 14.48 12.88 -18.60
CA CYS A 154 13.17 12.99 -19.26
C CYS A 154 13.29 13.44 -20.71
N SER A 155 14.10 14.44 -21.01
CA SER A 155 14.25 14.97 -22.38
C SER A 155 14.86 13.95 -23.36
N SER A 156 15.65 13.00 -22.85
CA SER A 156 16.32 11.98 -23.67
C SER A 156 15.53 10.68 -23.78
N ILE A 157 14.83 10.28 -22.72
CA ILE A 157 14.15 9.00 -22.62
C ILE A 157 12.65 9.12 -22.89
N HIS A 158 12.06 10.25 -22.48
CA HIS A 158 10.61 10.49 -22.57
C HIS A 158 10.28 11.81 -23.30
N PRO A 159 10.81 12.06 -24.52
CA PRO A 159 10.62 13.35 -25.20
C PRO A 159 9.17 13.71 -25.45
N GLU A 160 8.30 12.71 -25.60
CA GLU A 160 6.85 12.92 -25.78
C GLU A 160 6.22 13.48 -24.49
N LEU A 161 6.59 12.96 -23.33
CA LEU A 161 6.07 13.44 -22.05
C LEU A 161 6.55 14.86 -21.74
N CYS A 162 7.77 15.23 -22.18
CA CYS A 162 8.29 16.58 -22.05
C CYS A 162 7.49 17.63 -22.85
N LYS A 163 6.73 17.21 -23.86
CA LYS A 163 5.82 18.10 -24.60
C LYS A 163 4.52 18.35 -23.84
N VAL A 164 4.17 17.48 -22.91
CA VAL A 164 2.95 17.53 -22.10
C VAL A 164 3.22 18.20 -20.75
N SER A 165 4.37 17.92 -20.16
CA SER A 165 4.80 18.49 -18.89
C SER A 165 6.32 18.77 -18.96
N PRO A 166 6.71 20.04 -18.98
CA PRO A 166 8.10 20.42 -19.19
C PRO A 166 8.95 20.10 -17.96
N PRO A 167 10.10 19.42 -18.10
CA PRO A 167 10.94 19.03 -16.94
C PRO A 167 11.40 20.19 -16.05
N LYS A 168 11.45 21.39 -16.59
CA LYS A 168 11.86 22.62 -15.85
C LYS A 168 10.78 23.17 -14.93
N SER A 169 9.53 22.70 -15.02
CA SER A 169 8.42 23.11 -14.16
C SER A 169 8.40 22.37 -12.81
N GLY A 170 9.32 21.42 -12.61
CA GLY A 170 9.36 20.63 -11.37
C GLY A 170 9.62 21.49 -10.14
N GLU A 171 8.80 21.31 -9.11
CA GLU A 171 8.91 21.94 -7.80
C GLU A 171 8.84 20.89 -6.70
N ASP A 172 9.83 20.91 -5.79
CA ASP A 172 9.84 20.02 -4.63
C ASP A 172 8.97 20.58 -3.50
N HIS A 173 8.21 19.73 -2.84
CA HIS A 173 7.36 20.10 -1.71
C HIS A 173 8.03 19.81 -0.37
N GLU A 174 7.78 20.68 0.62
CA GLU A 174 8.32 20.52 1.98
C GLU A 174 7.67 19.34 2.67
N ALA A 175 8.45 18.28 2.89
CA ALA A 175 8.01 17.07 3.56
C ALA A 175 8.08 17.19 5.09
N ARG A 176 6.99 16.83 5.76
CA ARG A 176 6.93 16.64 7.22
C ARG A 176 6.38 15.24 7.48
N GLY A 177 7.24 14.26 7.40
CA GLY A 177 6.92 12.84 7.47
C GLY A 177 7.94 12.03 6.69
N ALA A 178 7.68 10.75 6.49
CA ALA A 178 8.57 9.86 5.75
C ALA A 178 8.20 9.81 4.26
N TRP A 179 8.22 10.96 3.60
CA TRP A 179 7.92 11.07 2.17
C TRP A 179 8.78 12.12 1.48
N ILE A 180 8.87 12.06 0.18
CA ILE A 180 9.47 13.06 -0.70
C ILE A 180 8.61 13.23 -1.95
N GLY A 181 8.83 14.31 -2.69
CA GLY A 181 8.22 14.55 -3.98
C GLY A 181 7.75 15.96 -4.17
N GLY A 182 7.05 16.20 -5.27
CA GLY A 182 6.63 17.52 -5.70
C GLY A 182 5.64 17.48 -6.84
N SER A 183 5.56 18.56 -7.58
CA SER A 183 4.68 18.73 -8.74
C SER A 183 5.44 19.15 -10.00
N MET A 184 4.79 18.96 -11.13
CA MET A 184 5.17 19.49 -12.43
C MET A 184 3.94 20.07 -13.11
N GLU A 185 4.08 21.18 -13.81
CA GLU A 185 2.99 21.80 -14.55
C GLU A 185 2.66 21.02 -15.84
N LEU A 186 1.41 21.07 -16.24
CA LEU A 186 0.95 20.65 -17.57
C LEU A 186 0.99 21.84 -18.53
N GLU A 187 1.49 21.61 -19.75
CA GLU A 187 1.40 22.58 -20.83
C GLU A 187 -0.04 22.98 -21.12
N ASP A 188 -0.29 24.19 -21.62
CA ASP A 188 -1.64 24.73 -21.85
C ASP A 188 -2.55 23.85 -22.70
N HIS A 189 -1.99 23.10 -23.63
CA HIS A 189 -2.72 22.20 -24.52
C HIS A 189 -3.01 20.83 -23.90
N ALA A 190 -2.40 20.50 -22.75
CA ALA A 190 -2.52 19.20 -22.11
C ALA A 190 -3.59 19.22 -21.01
N GLU A 191 -4.39 18.16 -20.98
CA GLU A 191 -5.43 17.92 -19.97
C GLU A 191 -4.94 16.99 -18.85
N THR A 192 -4.00 16.11 -19.18
CA THR A 192 -3.38 15.13 -18.26
C THR A 192 -2.02 14.69 -18.76
N MET A 193 -1.27 13.94 -17.92
CA MET A 193 -0.03 13.30 -18.32
C MET A 193 -0.32 12.03 -19.13
N SER A 194 -0.40 12.18 -20.43
CA SER A 194 -0.52 11.10 -21.41
C SER A 194 0.40 11.37 -22.60
N LEU A 195 0.58 10.43 -23.48
CA LEU A 195 1.45 10.59 -24.66
C LEU A 195 0.96 11.71 -25.61
N THR A 196 -0.34 12.00 -25.60
CA THR A 196 -0.96 13.04 -26.43
C THR A 196 -1.35 14.29 -25.67
N GLY A 197 -1.32 14.24 -24.33
CA GLY A 197 -1.86 15.26 -23.44
C GLY A 197 -3.37 15.19 -23.25
N GLU A 198 -4.08 14.33 -24.02
CA GLU A 198 -5.53 14.17 -23.93
C GLU A 198 -5.91 13.29 -22.72
N SER A 199 -7.02 13.63 -22.08
CA SER A 199 -7.60 12.84 -20.98
C SER A 199 -8.47 11.70 -21.55
N PHE A 200 -8.43 10.54 -20.84
CA PHE A 200 -9.26 9.37 -21.17
C PHE A 200 -10.43 9.19 -20.23
N ALA A 201 -10.50 10.00 -19.17
CA ALA A 201 -11.54 9.95 -18.17
C ALA A 201 -11.96 11.38 -17.76
N PRO A 202 -13.12 11.55 -17.13
CA PRO A 202 -13.46 12.83 -16.52
C PRO A 202 -12.43 13.21 -15.47
N LYS A 203 -12.13 14.50 -15.35
CA LYS A 203 -11.30 15.01 -14.25
C LYS A 203 -11.88 14.63 -12.90
N LEU A 204 -11.01 14.41 -11.94
CA LEU A 204 -11.39 14.12 -10.56
C LEU A 204 -12.18 15.33 -9.97
N PRO A 205 -13.33 15.10 -9.33
CA PRO A 205 -14.33 16.18 -9.11
C PRO A 205 -13.95 17.18 -8.01
N HIS A 206 -12.88 16.93 -7.25
CA HIS A 206 -12.52 17.73 -6.07
C HIS A 206 -11.20 18.49 -6.20
N LEU A 207 -10.60 18.46 -7.37
CA LEU A 207 -9.36 19.17 -7.63
C LEU A 207 -9.57 20.68 -7.62
N THR A 208 -8.56 21.42 -7.15
CA THR A 208 -8.50 22.88 -7.33
C THR A 208 -8.10 23.20 -8.77
N ALA A 209 -8.32 24.44 -9.21
CA ALA A 209 -7.88 24.89 -10.52
C ALA A 209 -6.37 24.70 -10.76
N LEU A 210 -5.55 24.82 -9.70
CA LEU A 210 -4.10 24.53 -9.77
C LEU A 210 -3.88 23.02 -9.99
N GLN A 211 -4.53 22.19 -9.19
CA GLN A 211 -4.39 20.73 -9.29
C GLN A 211 -4.89 20.14 -10.62
N GLU A 212 -5.77 20.84 -11.32
CA GLU A 212 -6.18 20.48 -12.68
C GLU A 212 -5.11 20.78 -13.74
N ARG A 213 -4.06 21.53 -13.38
CA ARG A 213 -2.97 21.95 -14.26
C ARG A 213 -1.62 21.40 -13.85
N GLU A 214 -1.58 20.52 -12.84
CA GLU A 214 -0.35 19.92 -12.32
C GLU A 214 -0.47 18.40 -12.26
N VAL A 215 0.67 17.76 -12.26
CA VAL A 215 0.85 16.35 -11.94
C VAL A 215 1.77 16.25 -10.73
N TYR A 216 1.48 15.33 -9.83
CA TYR A 216 2.20 15.19 -8.57
C TYR A 216 2.89 13.84 -8.51
N TYR A 217 4.14 13.84 -8.06
CA TYR A 217 4.96 12.65 -7.88
C TYR A 217 5.42 12.58 -6.44
N TYR A 218 4.89 11.61 -5.70
CA TYR A 218 5.26 11.41 -4.30
C TYR A 218 5.74 9.99 -4.06
N GLN A 219 6.67 9.87 -3.14
CA GLN A 219 7.00 8.61 -2.52
C GLN A 219 6.68 8.68 -1.04
N LEU A 220 5.86 7.73 -0.55
CA LEU A 220 5.77 7.42 0.87
C LEU A 220 6.68 6.24 1.16
N PHE A 221 7.72 6.47 1.97
CA PHE A 221 8.68 5.43 2.29
C PHE A 221 8.04 4.25 3.03
N PRO A 222 8.56 3.01 2.84
CA PRO A 222 9.74 2.73 2.01
C PRO A 222 9.41 2.48 0.53
N ASN A 223 8.15 2.18 0.15
CA ASN A 223 7.92 1.44 -1.10
C ASN A 223 6.65 1.80 -1.88
N LEU A 224 5.99 2.89 -1.54
CA LEU A 224 4.84 3.39 -2.29
C LEU A 224 5.24 4.63 -3.09
N LEU A 225 5.21 4.54 -4.44
CA LEU A 225 5.29 5.69 -5.34
C LEU A 225 3.90 6.03 -5.83
N MET A 226 3.58 7.31 -5.93
CA MET A 226 2.27 7.81 -6.34
C MET A 226 2.43 8.89 -7.40
N SER A 227 1.81 8.70 -8.56
CA SER A 227 1.64 9.74 -9.58
C SER A 227 0.17 10.14 -9.59
N LEU A 228 -0.11 11.39 -9.23
CA LEU A 228 -1.47 11.90 -9.17
C LEU A 228 -1.68 12.86 -10.34
N HIS A 229 -2.68 12.56 -11.14
CA HIS A 229 -3.02 13.27 -12.37
C HIS A 229 -4.43 13.86 -12.25
N PRO A 230 -4.82 14.79 -13.13
CA PRO A 230 -6.16 15.38 -13.07
C PRO A 230 -7.32 14.39 -13.23
N ASP A 231 -7.10 13.24 -13.86
CA ASP A 231 -8.14 12.27 -14.22
C ASP A 231 -7.88 10.85 -13.73
N TYR A 232 -6.69 10.55 -13.20
CA TYR A 232 -6.34 9.23 -12.66
C TYR A 232 -5.23 9.32 -11.61
N VAL A 233 -5.08 8.24 -10.86
CA VAL A 233 -3.93 8.04 -9.95
C VAL A 233 -3.24 6.73 -10.32
N MET A 234 -1.93 6.79 -10.50
CA MET A 234 -1.09 5.62 -10.72
C MET A 234 -0.21 5.40 -9.49
N THR A 235 -0.06 4.14 -9.08
CA THR A 235 0.81 3.81 -7.95
C THR A 235 1.73 2.64 -8.28
N HIS A 236 2.94 2.68 -7.74
CA HIS A 236 3.88 1.57 -7.80
C HIS A 236 4.20 1.09 -6.40
N ARG A 237 4.10 -0.20 -6.18
CA ARG A 237 4.55 -0.84 -4.95
C ARG A 237 5.86 -1.56 -5.22
N LEU A 238 6.95 -1.02 -4.72
CA LEU A 238 8.26 -1.63 -4.86
C LEU A 238 8.44 -2.77 -3.84
N ARG A 239 8.83 -3.93 -4.30
CA ARG A 239 9.17 -5.08 -3.47
C ARG A 239 10.59 -5.56 -3.80
N PRO A 240 11.58 -5.23 -2.98
CA PRO A 240 12.94 -5.74 -3.15
C PRO A 240 12.95 -7.27 -3.08
N LEU A 241 13.50 -7.92 -4.09
CA LEU A 241 13.67 -9.37 -4.15
C LEU A 241 15.12 -9.77 -3.83
N ALA A 242 16.06 -8.94 -4.25
CA ALA A 242 17.49 -9.06 -4.03
C ALA A 242 18.14 -7.66 -4.10
N PRO A 243 19.42 -7.50 -3.75
CA PRO A 243 20.12 -6.22 -3.88
C PRO A 243 20.10 -5.61 -5.28
N ASP A 244 19.98 -6.45 -6.30
CA ASP A 244 19.99 -6.11 -7.73
C ASP A 244 18.67 -6.43 -8.46
N ARG A 245 17.59 -6.71 -7.72
CA ARG A 245 16.30 -7.08 -8.31
C ARG A 245 15.12 -6.60 -7.49
N THR A 246 14.17 -5.94 -8.16
CA THR A 246 12.96 -5.41 -7.55
C THR A 246 11.73 -5.82 -8.36
N ALA A 247 10.68 -6.32 -7.69
CA ALA A 247 9.35 -6.46 -8.27
C ALA A 247 8.56 -5.15 -8.09
N VAL A 248 7.81 -4.79 -9.13
CA VAL A 248 6.96 -3.60 -9.19
C VAL A 248 5.52 -4.00 -9.46
#